data_c0025d750106dd013e8d63912d2320e7
#
_entry.id   c0025d750106dd013e8d63912d2320e7
#
_cell.length_a   1.000
_cell.length_b   1.000
_cell.length_c   1.000
_cell.angle_alpha   90.00
_cell.angle_beta   90.00
_cell.angle_gamma   90.00
#
_symmetry.space_group_name_H-M   'P 1'
#
loop_
_entity.id
_entity.type
_entity.pdbx_description
1 polymer ?
#
loop_
_entity_poly.entity_id
_entity_poly.type
_entity_poly.pdbx_seq_one_letter_code
_entity_poly.pdbx_strand_id
1 'polypeptide(L)'
;MKKISTPLTVQMINSLKSGDEILLTGTIYTARDQAHKRLSDAIKKGKKIPVVLRDQIIYYCGPTAAPRGKAIGSCGPTTSSRMDEFTPLLLSKGLRGMIGKGRRSEEVIKAIKKHKAVYFLAYAGCGALISKFIQRVRLIAYKDLGPEAIYRLEVKGLPLIVAIDSRGRSIYN
;
A
#
# COMPACT_ATOMS: atom_id res chain seq x y z
N MET A 1 -8.47 -8.29 -16.80
CA MET A 1 -7.56 -7.72 -15.76
C MET A 1 -6.39 -7.01 -16.42
N LYS A 2 -6.11 -5.78 -15.99
CA LYS A 2 -4.93 -5.02 -16.44
C LYS A 2 -3.69 -5.48 -15.68
N LYS A 3 -2.56 -5.62 -16.35
CA LYS A 3 -1.27 -5.92 -15.70
C LYS A 3 -0.54 -4.61 -15.43
N ILE A 4 -0.10 -4.39 -14.19
CA ILE A 4 0.70 -3.22 -13.80
C ILE A 4 1.92 -3.66 -13.01
N SER A 5 2.94 -2.82 -13.00
CA SER A 5 4.18 -3.07 -12.27
C SER A 5 4.63 -1.85 -11.46
N THR A 6 5.40 -2.11 -10.41
CA THR A 6 6.08 -1.05 -9.66
C THR A 6 7.48 -0.78 -10.23
N PRO A 7 8.01 0.45 -10.10
CA PRO A 7 7.36 1.65 -9.56
C PRO A 7 6.21 2.16 -10.44
N LEU A 8 5.23 2.83 -9.81
CA LEU A 8 4.06 3.35 -10.53
C LEU A 8 4.40 4.61 -11.31
N THR A 9 4.27 4.58 -12.63
CA THR A 9 4.41 5.79 -13.45
C THR A 9 3.12 6.60 -13.48
N VAL A 10 3.24 7.92 -13.70
CA VAL A 10 2.06 8.80 -13.86
C VAL A 10 1.17 8.34 -15.02
N GLN A 11 1.78 7.90 -16.12
CA GLN A 11 1.03 7.38 -17.27
C GLN A 11 0.20 6.14 -16.90
N MET A 12 0.80 5.19 -16.18
CA MET A 12 0.12 3.99 -15.69
C MET A 12 -1.05 4.37 -14.77
N ILE A 13 -0.81 5.24 -13.79
CA ILE A 13 -1.83 5.70 -12.84
C ILE A 13 -3.01 6.36 -13.57
N ASN A 14 -2.73 7.21 -14.56
CA ASN A 14 -3.77 7.91 -15.33
C ASN A 14 -4.62 6.96 -16.21
N SER A 15 -4.10 5.78 -16.55
CA SER A 15 -4.82 4.75 -17.30
C SER A 15 -5.78 3.92 -16.46
N LEU A 16 -5.63 3.96 -15.11
CA LEU A 16 -6.47 3.22 -14.18
C LEU A 16 -7.78 3.96 -13.91
N LYS A 17 -8.85 3.20 -13.83
CA LYS A 17 -10.20 3.70 -13.51
C LYS A 17 -10.74 2.96 -12.29
N SER A 18 -11.51 3.66 -11.47
CA SER A 18 -12.27 3.05 -10.37
C SER A 18 -13.08 1.86 -10.87
N GLY A 19 -12.96 0.71 -10.20
CA GLY A 19 -13.55 -0.57 -10.57
C GLY A 19 -12.67 -1.47 -11.43
N ASP A 20 -11.56 -0.99 -11.97
CA ASP A 20 -10.63 -1.85 -12.73
C ASP A 20 -10.07 -2.97 -11.85
N GLU A 21 -10.10 -4.18 -12.35
CA GLU A 21 -9.36 -5.32 -11.79
C GLU A 21 -7.94 -5.34 -12.37
N ILE A 22 -6.94 -5.49 -11.51
CA ILE A 22 -5.53 -5.47 -11.89
C ILE A 22 -4.76 -6.66 -11.33
N LEU A 23 -3.65 -6.97 -11.98
CA LEU A 23 -2.61 -7.88 -11.47
C LEU A 23 -1.34 -7.08 -11.28
N LEU A 24 -0.91 -6.94 -10.01
CA LEU A 24 0.26 -6.18 -9.63
C LEU A 24 1.49 -7.08 -9.54
N THR A 25 2.59 -6.67 -10.17
CA THR A 25 3.90 -7.32 -10.05
C THR A 25 4.97 -6.30 -9.68
N GLY A 26 5.91 -6.68 -8.83
CA GLY A 26 7.05 -5.84 -8.45
C GLY A 26 7.17 -5.64 -6.94
N THR A 27 7.82 -4.56 -6.54
CA THR A 27 8.10 -4.26 -5.13
C THR A 27 7.01 -3.41 -4.51
N ILE A 28 6.55 -3.78 -3.31
CA ILE A 28 5.70 -2.97 -2.43
C ILE A 28 6.26 -2.98 -1.01
N TYR A 29 5.80 -2.07 -0.16
CA TYR A 29 6.19 -1.99 1.24
C TYR A 29 4.99 -2.19 2.14
N THR A 30 5.17 -2.85 3.29
CA THR A 30 4.11 -2.90 4.31
C THR A 30 4.30 -1.78 5.32
N ALA A 31 3.22 -1.17 5.75
CA ALA A 31 3.21 -0.27 6.90
C ALA A 31 1.80 -0.17 7.46
N ARG A 32 1.68 -0.23 8.79
CA ARG A 32 0.45 -0.02 9.53
C ARG A 32 0.56 1.22 10.42
N ASP A 33 -0.30 1.31 11.42
CA ASP A 33 -0.50 2.46 12.28
C ASP A 33 0.80 3.01 12.87
N GLN A 34 1.59 2.17 13.53
CA GLN A 34 2.82 2.60 14.23
C GLN A 34 3.91 3.04 13.24
N ALA A 35 4.08 2.32 12.13
CA ALA A 35 5.03 2.72 11.10
C ALA A 35 4.62 4.04 10.43
N HIS A 36 3.33 4.24 10.13
CA HIS A 36 2.81 5.49 9.59
C HIS A 36 3.07 6.67 10.54
N LYS A 37 2.81 6.47 11.84
CA LYS A 37 3.09 7.49 12.85
C LYS A 37 4.56 7.88 12.86
N ARG A 38 5.48 6.90 12.91
CA ARG A 38 6.93 7.17 12.90
C ARG A 38 7.41 7.86 11.63
N LEU A 39 6.91 7.41 10.46
CA LEU A 39 7.22 8.07 9.18
C LEU A 39 6.75 9.51 9.18
N SER A 40 5.51 9.76 9.60
CA SER A 40 4.93 11.11 9.66
C SER A 40 5.69 12.02 10.63
N ASP A 41 6.02 11.53 11.82
CA ASP A 41 6.79 12.29 12.82
C ASP A 41 8.19 12.63 12.28
N ALA A 42 8.86 11.69 11.62
CA ALA A 42 10.18 11.92 11.02
C ALA A 42 10.10 12.98 9.90
N ILE A 43 9.10 12.89 9.03
CA ILE A 43 8.88 13.85 7.94
C ILE A 43 8.61 15.26 8.50
N LYS A 44 7.73 15.38 9.49
CA LYS A 44 7.40 16.67 10.14
C LYS A 44 8.62 17.31 10.82
N LYS A 45 9.54 16.50 11.34
CA LYS A 45 10.79 16.94 11.96
C LYS A 45 11.93 17.13 10.97
N GLY A 46 11.69 17.01 9.66
CA GLY A 46 12.71 17.11 8.61
C GLY A 46 13.78 16.01 8.66
N LYS A 47 13.51 14.90 9.35
CA LYS A 47 14.43 13.78 9.44
C LYS A 47 14.31 12.86 8.22
N LYS A 48 15.42 12.17 7.90
CA LYS A 48 15.45 11.15 6.87
C LYS A 48 14.56 9.97 7.29
N ILE A 49 13.74 9.49 6.34
CA ILE A 49 12.93 8.28 6.52
C ILE A 49 13.63 7.06 5.90
N PRO A 50 13.38 5.84 6.43
CA PRO A 50 14.11 4.63 6.03
C PRO A 50 13.64 4.03 4.70
N VAL A 51 12.63 4.61 4.05
CA VAL A 51 12.07 4.12 2.78
C VAL A 51 11.95 5.28 1.78
N VAL A 52 12.12 4.98 0.51
CA VAL A 52 11.81 5.91 -0.59
C VAL A 52 10.32 5.80 -0.87
N LEU A 53 9.56 6.90 -0.72
CA LEU A 53 8.11 6.91 -0.97
C LEU A 53 7.76 7.16 -2.44
N ARG A 54 8.63 7.88 -3.16
CA ARG A 54 8.36 8.30 -4.56
C ARG A 54 8.02 7.11 -5.45
N ASP A 55 6.83 7.17 -6.05
CA ASP A 55 6.30 6.20 -7.01
C ASP A 55 6.11 4.77 -6.44
N GLN A 56 6.16 4.64 -5.12
CA GLN A 56 5.99 3.36 -4.42
C GLN A 56 4.54 3.10 -3.99
N ILE A 57 4.31 1.87 -3.55
CA ILE A 57 3.04 1.41 -2.98
C ILE A 57 3.28 0.98 -1.53
N ILE A 58 2.39 1.43 -0.63
CA ILE A 58 2.30 0.90 0.73
C ILE A 58 1.07 -0.02 0.83
N TYR A 59 1.32 -1.23 1.30
CA TYR A 59 0.29 -2.20 1.66
C TYR A 59 0.05 -2.16 3.18
N TYR A 60 -1.16 -1.86 3.55
CA TYR A 60 -1.61 -1.82 4.95
C TYR A 60 -1.79 -3.24 5.48
N CYS A 61 -0.71 -3.85 5.89
CA CYS A 61 -0.65 -5.23 6.32
C CYS A 61 0.39 -5.38 7.44
N GLY A 62 0.06 -6.22 8.42
CA GLY A 62 1.01 -6.72 9.41
C GLY A 62 1.17 -8.22 9.21
N PRO A 63 2.16 -8.66 8.43
CA PRO A 63 2.31 -10.09 8.11
C PRO A 63 2.60 -10.91 9.35
N THR A 64 2.01 -12.11 9.43
CA THR A 64 2.37 -13.09 10.46
C THR A 64 3.68 -13.78 10.11
N ALA A 65 4.30 -14.42 11.12
CA ALA A 65 5.52 -15.18 10.93
C ALA A 65 5.37 -16.24 9.81
N ALA A 66 6.43 -16.39 9.01
CA ALA A 66 6.42 -17.34 7.91
C ALA A 66 6.40 -18.78 8.41
N PRO A 67 5.46 -19.63 7.96
CA PRO A 67 5.56 -21.07 8.16
C PRO A 67 6.80 -21.63 7.45
N ARG A 68 7.25 -22.82 7.89
CA ARG A 68 8.40 -23.50 7.28
C ARG A 68 8.22 -23.63 5.76
N GLY A 69 9.23 -23.19 5.00
CA GLY A 69 9.23 -23.26 3.53
C GLY A 69 8.39 -22.20 2.82
N LYS A 70 7.86 -21.18 3.53
CA LYS A 70 7.12 -20.07 2.94
C LYS A 70 7.86 -18.75 3.16
N ALA A 71 7.69 -17.81 2.21
CA ALA A 71 8.28 -16.49 2.30
C ALA A 71 7.64 -15.63 3.41
N ILE A 72 6.33 -15.83 3.67
CA ILE A 72 5.51 -15.02 4.58
C ILE A 72 4.36 -15.87 5.14
N GLY A 73 3.84 -15.49 6.28
CA GLY A 73 2.59 -16.02 6.82
C GLY A 73 1.36 -15.33 6.20
N SER A 74 0.29 -15.23 6.97
CA SER A 74 -0.90 -14.50 6.52
C SER A 74 -0.58 -13.00 6.35
N CYS A 75 -1.03 -12.41 5.25
CA CYS A 75 -0.80 -11.01 4.89
C CYS A 75 -2.09 -10.34 4.39
N GLY A 76 -3.14 -10.41 5.21
CA GLY A 76 -4.43 -9.77 4.89
C GLY A 76 -4.41 -8.25 5.07
N PRO A 77 -5.28 -7.52 4.34
CA PRO A 77 -5.33 -6.07 4.44
C PRO A 77 -5.90 -5.61 5.79
N THR A 78 -5.29 -4.57 6.36
CA THR A 78 -5.83 -3.83 7.50
C THR A 78 -6.82 -2.76 7.02
N THR A 79 -7.76 -2.37 7.88
CA THR A 79 -8.71 -1.29 7.62
C THR A 79 -7.97 0.02 7.32
N SER A 80 -8.20 0.57 6.13
CA SER A 80 -7.43 1.70 5.59
C SER A 80 -7.73 3.02 6.27
N SER A 81 -8.95 3.22 6.78
CA SER A 81 -9.34 4.47 7.45
C SER A 81 -8.46 4.81 8.67
N ARG A 82 -7.84 3.82 9.28
CA ARG A 82 -6.88 4.01 10.38
C ARG A 82 -5.62 4.76 9.96
N MET A 83 -5.28 4.74 8.68
CA MET A 83 -4.13 5.44 8.11
C MET A 83 -4.47 6.81 7.52
N ASP A 84 -5.75 7.22 7.53
CA ASP A 84 -6.21 8.41 6.82
C ASP A 84 -5.54 9.70 7.31
N GLU A 85 -5.29 9.82 8.62
CA GLU A 85 -4.62 11.00 9.19
C GLU A 85 -3.18 11.19 8.67
N PHE A 86 -2.49 10.10 8.28
CA PHE A 86 -1.10 10.14 7.80
C PHE A 86 -1.00 10.23 6.29
N THR A 87 -2.02 9.76 5.58
CA THR A 87 -1.98 9.53 4.13
C THR A 87 -1.70 10.80 3.32
N PRO A 88 -2.35 11.96 3.55
CA PRO A 88 -2.07 13.16 2.77
C PRO A 88 -0.61 13.59 2.82
N LEU A 89 0.04 13.47 3.97
CA LEU A 89 1.46 13.80 4.13
C LEU A 89 2.35 12.87 3.31
N LEU A 90 2.11 11.56 3.36
CA LEU A 90 2.90 10.58 2.61
C LEU A 90 2.71 10.76 1.09
N LEU A 91 1.50 11.05 0.64
CA LEU A 91 1.21 11.37 -0.76
C LEU A 91 1.96 12.62 -1.23
N SER A 92 2.06 13.64 -0.37
CA SER A 92 2.82 14.87 -0.66
C SER A 92 4.33 14.60 -0.83
N LYS A 93 4.83 13.49 -0.26
CA LYS A 93 6.23 13.03 -0.39
C LYS A 93 6.43 12.05 -1.54
N GLY A 94 5.43 11.87 -2.39
CA GLY A 94 5.54 11.12 -3.63
C GLY A 94 5.00 9.69 -3.58
N LEU A 95 4.41 9.24 -2.47
CA LEU A 95 3.71 7.95 -2.44
C LEU A 95 2.61 7.96 -3.53
N ARG A 96 2.52 6.89 -4.30
CA ARG A 96 1.59 6.80 -5.44
C ARG A 96 0.49 5.77 -5.28
N GLY A 97 0.72 4.74 -4.50
CA GLY A 97 -0.25 3.67 -4.33
C GLY A 97 -0.43 3.27 -2.88
N MET A 98 -1.63 2.88 -2.55
CA MET A 98 -1.99 2.32 -1.26
C MET A 98 -2.86 1.09 -1.49
N ILE A 99 -2.61 0.03 -0.72
CA ILE A 99 -3.40 -1.21 -0.74
C ILE A 99 -3.96 -1.43 0.66
N GLY A 100 -5.26 -1.67 0.74
CA GLY A 100 -5.92 -1.95 2.01
C GLY A 100 -7.33 -2.48 1.83
N LYS A 101 -8.23 -2.18 2.76
CA LYS A 101 -9.65 -2.49 2.70
C LYS A 101 -10.50 -1.35 3.27
N GLY A 102 -11.75 -1.26 2.83
CA GLY A 102 -12.73 -0.29 3.31
C GLY A 102 -12.61 1.09 2.66
N ARG A 103 -13.44 2.00 3.14
CA ARG A 103 -13.54 3.37 2.62
C ARG A 103 -12.39 4.24 3.10
N ARG A 104 -12.20 5.37 2.41
CA ARG A 104 -11.27 6.43 2.80
C ARG A 104 -12.03 7.72 3.10
N SER A 105 -11.43 8.60 3.90
CA SER A 105 -11.97 9.94 4.17
C SER A 105 -11.97 10.83 2.92
N GLU A 106 -12.78 11.88 2.94
CA GLU A 106 -12.77 12.86 1.84
C GLU A 106 -11.42 13.57 1.69
N GLU A 107 -10.72 13.83 2.79
CA GLU A 107 -9.37 14.41 2.78
C GLU A 107 -8.39 13.53 2.02
N VAL A 108 -8.47 12.20 2.22
CA VAL A 108 -7.63 11.26 1.48
C VAL A 108 -8.01 11.24 0.00
N ILE A 109 -9.30 11.26 -0.35
CA ILE A 109 -9.76 11.30 -1.74
C ILE A 109 -9.24 12.57 -2.44
N LYS A 110 -9.33 13.72 -1.77
CA LYS A 110 -8.77 14.99 -2.28
C LYS A 110 -7.26 14.91 -2.48
N ALA A 111 -6.54 14.31 -1.52
CA ALA A 111 -5.09 14.13 -1.62
C ALA A 111 -4.70 13.17 -2.76
N ILE A 112 -5.44 12.08 -2.95
CA ILE A 112 -5.26 11.14 -4.09
C ILE A 112 -5.38 11.89 -5.42
N LYS A 113 -6.42 12.71 -5.58
CA LYS A 113 -6.62 13.53 -6.78
C LYS A 113 -5.49 14.54 -6.97
N LYS A 114 -5.12 15.26 -5.91
CA LYS A 114 -4.07 16.30 -5.94
C LYS A 114 -2.71 15.72 -6.33
N HIS A 115 -2.33 14.59 -5.74
CA HIS A 115 -1.00 13.99 -5.90
C HIS A 115 -0.94 12.90 -6.96
N LYS A 116 -2.03 12.68 -7.72
CA LYS A 116 -2.11 11.65 -8.77
C LYS A 116 -1.70 10.27 -8.25
N ALA A 117 -2.34 9.88 -7.15
CA ALA A 117 -2.17 8.55 -6.54
C ALA A 117 -3.36 7.64 -6.86
N VAL A 118 -3.30 6.41 -6.37
CA VAL A 118 -4.36 5.42 -6.53
C VAL A 118 -4.51 4.59 -5.24
N TYR A 119 -5.74 4.25 -4.91
CA TYR A 119 -6.04 3.36 -3.80
C TYR A 119 -6.61 2.06 -4.33
N PHE A 120 -5.99 0.95 -3.94
CA PHE A 120 -6.38 -0.40 -4.30
C PHE A 120 -7.00 -1.13 -3.11
N LEU A 121 -7.99 -1.97 -3.39
CA LEU A 121 -8.50 -2.96 -2.44
C LEU A 121 -7.81 -4.30 -2.66
N ALA A 122 -7.35 -4.90 -1.57
CA ALA A 122 -7.04 -6.31 -1.51
C ALA A 122 -8.26 -7.09 -0.97
N TYR A 123 -8.40 -8.33 -1.37
CA TYR A 123 -9.51 -9.18 -0.91
C TYR A 123 -9.42 -9.42 0.60
N ALA A 124 -10.43 -8.98 1.34
CA ALA A 124 -10.51 -9.18 2.79
C ALA A 124 -10.76 -10.66 3.12
N GLY A 125 -10.23 -11.12 4.26
CA GLY A 125 -10.36 -12.52 4.69
C GLY A 125 -9.47 -13.51 3.96
N CYS A 126 -8.71 -13.08 2.95
CA CYS A 126 -7.89 -13.94 2.09
C CYS A 126 -6.38 -13.82 2.36
N GLY A 127 -5.98 -13.53 3.61
CA GLY A 127 -4.56 -13.32 3.93
C GLY A 127 -3.64 -14.49 3.55
N ALA A 128 -4.11 -15.74 3.72
CA ALA A 128 -3.39 -16.93 3.31
C ALA A 128 -3.33 -17.09 1.77
N LEU A 129 -4.35 -16.63 1.06
CA LEU A 129 -4.36 -16.62 -0.41
C LEU A 129 -3.41 -15.55 -0.95
N ILE A 130 -3.47 -14.34 -0.38
CA ILE A 130 -2.60 -13.21 -0.76
C ILE A 130 -1.13 -13.59 -0.60
N SER A 131 -0.77 -14.33 0.46
CA SER A 131 0.61 -14.76 0.70
C SER A 131 1.21 -15.59 -0.45
N LYS A 132 0.38 -16.28 -1.25
CA LYS A 132 0.84 -17.05 -2.42
C LYS A 132 1.40 -16.17 -3.54
N PHE A 133 1.03 -14.91 -3.61
CA PHE A 133 1.54 -13.95 -4.60
C PHE A 133 2.82 -13.25 -4.14
N ILE A 134 3.26 -13.47 -2.88
CA ILE A 134 4.44 -12.86 -2.31
C ILE A 134 5.63 -13.82 -2.49
N GLN A 135 6.61 -13.40 -3.26
CA GLN A 135 7.77 -14.21 -3.63
C GLN A 135 8.92 -14.06 -2.64
N ARG A 136 9.12 -12.84 -2.12
CA ARG A 136 10.18 -12.51 -1.18
C ARG A 136 9.73 -11.47 -0.16
N VAL A 137 10.32 -11.55 1.03
CA VAL A 137 10.08 -10.61 2.14
C VAL A 137 11.42 -10.20 2.72
N ARG A 138 11.59 -8.91 2.95
CA ARG A 138 12.78 -8.35 3.62
C ARG A 138 12.36 -7.29 4.63
N LEU A 139 12.85 -7.41 5.87
CA LEU A 139 12.71 -6.36 6.88
C LEU A 139 13.55 -5.14 6.47
N ILE A 140 12.94 -3.96 6.42
CA ILE A 140 13.58 -2.71 6.02
C ILE A 140 13.83 -1.80 7.22
N ALA A 141 12.83 -1.62 8.08
CA ALA A 141 12.91 -0.68 9.19
C ALA A 141 11.94 -1.01 10.33
N TYR A 142 12.18 -0.40 11.46
CA TYR A 142 11.32 -0.47 12.65
C TYR A 142 11.11 -1.89 13.16
N LYS A 143 12.20 -2.66 13.23
CA LYS A 143 12.22 -4.06 13.70
C LYS A 143 11.49 -4.27 15.03
N ASP A 144 11.59 -3.31 15.93
CA ASP A 144 10.94 -3.31 17.25
C ASP A 144 9.41 -3.33 17.18
N LEU A 145 8.82 -2.95 16.06
CA LEU A 145 7.37 -2.99 15.85
C LEU A 145 6.83 -4.39 15.47
N GLY A 146 7.70 -5.40 15.31
CA GLY A 146 7.29 -6.75 14.96
C GLY A 146 6.49 -6.80 13.64
N PRO A 147 5.24 -7.32 13.66
CA PRO A 147 4.39 -7.38 12.45
C PRO A 147 4.08 -6.01 11.83
N GLU A 148 4.14 -4.93 12.62
CA GLU A 148 3.94 -3.56 12.13
C GLU A 148 5.23 -2.87 11.65
N ALA A 149 6.36 -3.58 11.62
CA ALA A 149 7.58 -3.12 10.99
C ALA A 149 7.37 -2.89 9.49
N ILE A 150 8.28 -2.14 8.86
CA ILE A 150 8.27 -1.96 7.42
C ILE A 150 9.00 -3.14 6.76
N TYR A 151 8.26 -3.90 5.97
CA TYR A 151 8.80 -4.97 5.14
C TYR A 151 8.73 -4.58 3.67
N ARG A 152 9.73 -4.95 2.91
CA ARG A 152 9.71 -4.94 1.46
C ARG A 152 9.22 -6.30 0.99
N LEU A 153 8.19 -6.30 0.16
CA LEU A 153 7.62 -7.47 -0.46
C LEU A 153 7.86 -7.45 -1.96
N GLU A 154 8.27 -8.57 -2.53
CA GLU A 154 8.24 -8.78 -3.98
C GLU A 154 6.99 -9.60 -4.31
N VAL A 155 6.08 -9.03 -5.08
CA VAL A 155 4.81 -9.65 -5.46
C VAL A 155 4.80 -9.99 -6.94
N LYS A 156 4.05 -11.05 -7.30
CA LYS A 156 3.87 -11.47 -8.69
C LYS A 156 2.39 -11.78 -8.95
N GLY A 157 1.78 -10.95 -9.81
CA GLY A 157 0.40 -11.14 -10.21
C GLY A 157 -0.62 -10.99 -9.08
N LEU A 158 -0.33 -10.15 -8.07
CA LEU A 158 -1.24 -9.90 -6.95
C LEU A 158 -2.55 -9.27 -7.46
N PRO A 159 -3.69 -9.95 -7.28
CA PRO A 159 -4.98 -9.43 -7.76
C PRO A 159 -5.51 -8.34 -6.82
N LEU A 160 -5.87 -7.20 -7.40
CA LEU A 160 -6.39 -6.03 -6.69
C LEU A 160 -7.50 -5.37 -7.49
N ILE A 161 -8.29 -4.54 -6.81
CA ILE A 161 -9.33 -3.70 -7.43
C ILE A 161 -8.95 -2.23 -7.22
N VAL A 162 -9.04 -1.40 -8.25
CA VAL A 162 -8.89 0.06 -8.11
C VAL A 162 -10.12 0.60 -7.40
N ALA A 163 -9.98 0.98 -6.14
CA ALA A 163 -11.08 1.53 -5.36
C ALA A 163 -11.26 3.02 -5.59
N ILE A 164 -10.15 3.77 -5.62
CA ILE A 164 -10.16 5.21 -5.91
C ILE A 164 -9.07 5.49 -6.94
N ASP A 165 -9.47 6.05 -8.08
CA ASP A 165 -8.54 6.41 -9.16
C ASP A 165 -7.92 7.81 -8.96
N SER A 166 -6.95 8.17 -9.79
CA SER A 166 -6.22 9.43 -9.71
C SER A 166 -7.06 10.69 -9.97
N ARG A 167 -8.32 10.51 -10.35
CA ARG A 167 -9.31 11.59 -10.53
C ARG A 167 -10.22 11.72 -9.31
N GLY A 168 -10.03 10.87 -8.29
CA GLY A 168 -10.85 10.84 -7.07
C GLY A 168 -12.18 10.11 -7.23
N ARG A 169 -12.40 9.38 -8.34
CA ARG A 169 -13.62 8.56 -8.50
C ARG A 169 -13.47 7.30 -7.67
N SER A 170 -14.53 6.94 -6.96
CA SER A 170 -14.54 5.84 -5.99
C SER A 170 -15.61 4.81 -6.36
N ILE A 171 -15.33 3.53 -6.09
CA ILE A 171 -16.34 2.46 -6.20
C ILE A 171 -17.42 2.56 -5.12
N TYR A 172 -17.21 3.38 -4.09
CA TYR A 172 -18.13 3.53 -2.96
C TYR A 172 -19.13 4.67 -3.12
N ASN A 173 -19.11 5.37 -4.21
CA ASN A 173 -20.00 6.50 -4.51
C ASN A 173 -21.07 6.08 -5.52
#